data_fce969d43fe62e5d969caaf700ea7be7
#
_entry.id   fce969d43fe62e5d969caaf700ea7be7
#
_cell.length_a   1.000
_cell.length_b   1.000
_cell.length_c   1.000
_cell.angle_alpha   90.00
_cell.angle_beta   90.00
_cell.angle_gamma   90.00
#
_symmetry.space_group_name_H-M   'P 1'
#
loop_
_entity.id
_entity.type
_entity.pdbx_description
1 polymer ?
#
loop_
_entity_poly.entity_id
_entity_poly.type
_entity_poly.pdbx_seq_one_letter_code
_entity_poly.pdbx_strand_id
1 'polypeptide(L)'
;IGLQMAVAAKLISGGLTTPVYRLNYGGFDTHANQWNDHIRLLSELDQAAYAFLKDMGGQGLLDKVLVVTTSEFGRRVKENGSVGTDHGTAGPTFLYGSSLRGDIIGNQPDLSDLSRAGNISIQHDYRQIYSTIMQDWFGLSVDTVTQILEESYDAIPVINDPLTTDHPTAIPSEFKLHPAFPNPFNPTAEIRFEIPKGSQVKITVYNITGRIVMQKNLGFKPSGFHSYI
;
A
#
# COMPACT_ATOMS: atom_id res chain seq x y z
N ILE A 1 -13.80 -11.75 0.33
CA ILE A 1 -12.72 -10.77 0.09
C ILE A 1 -11.78 -11.26 -1.02
N GLY A 2 -11.40 -12.55 -1.06
CA GLY A 2 -10.44 -13.09 -2.03
C GLY A 2 -10.80 -12.84 -3.50
N LEU A 3 -12.07 -13.05 -3.90
CA LEU A 3 -12.53 -12.77 -5.26
C LEU A 3 -12.43 -11.28 -5.62
N GLN A 4 -12.74 -10.38 -4.68
CA GLN A 4 -12.62 -8.94 -4.90
C GLN A 4 -11.15 -8.53 -5.11
N MET A 5 -10.24 -9.06 -4.29
CA MET A 5 -8.79 -8.83 -4.46
C MET A 5 -8.28 -9.40 -5.79
N ALA A 6 -8.73 -10.58 -6.20
CA ALA A 6 -8.36 -11.16 -7.49
C ALA A 6 -8.85 -10.31 -8.68
N VAL A 7 -10.04 -9.71 -8.58
CA VAL A 7 -10.54 -8.78 -9.60
C VAL A 7 -9.69 -7.50 -9.62
N ALA A 8 -9.40 -6.92 -8.46
CA ALA A 8 -8.52 -5.74 -8.35
C ALA A 8 -7.14 -6.02 -8.97
N ALA A 9 -6.55 -7.18 -8.66
CA ALA A 9 -5.27 -7.61 -9.24
C ALA A 9 -5.31 -7.65 -10.77
N LYS A 10 -6.37 -8.23 -11.36
CA LYS A 10 -6.54 -8.28 -12.81
C LYS A 10 -6.70 -6.90 -13.45
N LEU A 11 -7.43 -5.99 -12.79
CA LEU A 11 -7.62 -4.62 -13.29
C LEU A 11 -6.31 -3.84 -13.25
N ILE A 12 -5.55 -3.94 -12.16
CA ILE A 12 -4.23 -3.32 -12.02
C ILE A 12 -3.26 -3.88 -13.06
N SER A 13 -3.17 -5.19 -13.19
CA SER A 13 -2.30 -5.86 -14.16
C SER A 13 -2.70 -5.58 -15.59
N GLY A 14 -3.98 -5.35 -15.84
CA GLY A 14 -4.54 -4.95 -17.15
C GLY A 14 -4.26 -3.50 -17.51
N GLY A 15 -3.58 -2.73 -16.63
CA GLY A 15 -3.21 -1.34 -16.88
C GLY A 15 -4.33 -0.33 -16.63
N LEU A 16 -5.36 -0.71 -15.85
CA LEU A 16 -6.39 0.26 -15.46
C LEU A 16 -5.76 1.33 -14.55
N THR A 17 -5.97 2.59 -14.92
CA THR A 17 -5.39 3.76 -14.24
C THR A 17 -6.16 4.25 -13.02
N THR A 18 -7.15 3.49 -12.55
CA THR A 18 -7.92 3.82 -11.35
C THR A 18 -7.00 3.81 -10.13
N PRO A 19 -6.86 4.94 -9.40
CA PRO A 19 -5.91 5.03 -8.31
C PRO A 19 -6.38 4.37 -7.01
N VAL A 20 -7.70 4.18 -6.83
CA VAL A 20 -8.29 3.65 -5.59
C VAL A 20 -9.30 2.55 -5.91
N TYR A 21 -9.12 1.40 -5.28
CA TYR A 21 -10.06 0.27 -5.32
C TYR A 21 -10.66 0.06 -3.94
N ARG A 22 -11.96 0.25 -3.81
CA ARG A 22 -12.67 -0.02 -2.56
C ARG A 22 -13.25 -1.42 -2.57
N LEU A 23 -12.83 -2.24 -1.62
CA LEU A 23 -13.33 -3.59 -1.39
C LEU A 23 -14.11 -3.62 -0.08
N ASN A 24 -15.18 -4.41 -0.02
CA ASN A 24 -15.99 -4.55 1.18
C ASN A 24 -15.85 -5.96 1.76
N TYR A 25 -15.60 -6.04 3.06
CA TYR A 25 -15.52 -7.30 3.78
C TYR A 25 -16.26 -7.19 5.11
N GLY A 26 -17.45 -7.74 5.16
CA GLY A 26 -18.34 -7.70 6.33
C GLY A 26 -18.12 -8.87 7.27
N GLY A 27 -18.93 -8.89 8.34
CA GLY A 27 -18.95 -9.95 9.35
C GLY A 27 -18.23 -9.61 10.65
N PHE A 28 -17.55 -8.47 10.74
CA PHE A 28 -16.83 -8.05 11.95
C PHE A 28 -17.73 -7.44 13.04
N ASP A 29 -19.01 -7.29 12.80
CA ASP A 29 -19.97 -6.83 13.81
C ASP A 29 -20.40 -7.96 14.76
N THR A 30 -19.42 -8.47 15.50
CA THR A 30 -19.52 -9.69 16.32
C THR A 30 -19.91 -9.36 17.75
N HIS A 31 -21.22 -9.26 18.01
CA HIS A 31 -21.79 -9.11 19.35
C HIS A 31 -21.95 -10.45 20.10
N ALA A 32 -21.71 -11.57 19.41
CA ALA A 32 -21.75 -12.92 19.98
C ALA A 32 -20.68 -13.79 19.31
N ASN A 33 -20.19 -14.83 20.03
CA ASN A 33 -19.21 -15.82 19.51
C ASN A 33 -18.00 -15.19 18.79
N GLN A 34 -17.58 -14.01 19.23
CA GLN A 34 -16.60 -13.16 18.55
C GLN A 34 -15.27 -13.86 18.27
N TRP A 35 -14.78 -14.66 19.20
CA TRP A 35 -13.48 -15.33 19.06
C TRP A 35 -13.40 -16.19 17.79
N ASN A 36 -14.38 -17.09 17.59
CA ASN A 36 -14.38 -17.98 16.43
C ASN A 36 -14.59 -17.21 15.12
N ASP A 37 -15.47 -16.21 15.13
CA ASP A 37 -15.74 -15.40 13.94
C ASP A 37 -14.52 -14.57 13.55
N HIS A 38 -13.82 -13.96 14.52
CA HIS A 38 -12.61 -13.18 14.23
C HIS A 38 -11.47 -14.05 13.72
N ILE A 39 -11.25 -15.25 14.30
CA ILE A 39 -10.23 -16.18 13.77
C ILE A 39 -10.51 -16.48 12.30
N ARG A 40 -11.74 -16.82 11.95
CA ARG A 40 -12.12 -17.10 10.56
C ARG A 40 -11.94 -15.87 9.66
N LEU A 41 -12.51 -14.73 10.04
CA LEU A 41 -12.49 -13.50 9.24
C LEU A 41 -11.07 -12.98 9.04
N LEU A 42 -10.26 -12.96 10.09
CA LEU A 42 -8.86 -12.51 9.99
C LEU A 42 -8.01 -13.48 9.17
N SER A 43 -8.26 -14.79 9.29
CA SER A 43 -7.58 -15.79 8.44
C SER A 43 -7.94 -15.64 6.97
N GLU A 44 -9.20 -15.37 6.65
CA GLU A 44 -9.66 -15.12 5.27
C GLU A 44 -9.05 -13.83 4.71
N LEU A 45 -8.97 -12.77 5.52
CA LEU A 45 -8.33 -11.50 5.15
C LEU A 45 -6.83 -11.68 4.89
N ASP A 46 -6.14 -12.36 5.81
CA ASP A 46 -4.70 -12.62 5.71
C ASP A 46 -4.36 -13.42 4.44
N GLN A 47 -5.08 -14.52 4.19
CA GLN A 47 -4.88 -15.32 2.98
C GLN A 47 -5.15 -14.52 1.70
N ALA A 48 -6.20 -13.70 1.69
CA ALA A 48 -6.55 -12.88 0.54
C ALA A 48 -5.50 -11.79 0.28
N ALA A 49 -5.05 -11.09 1.33
CA ALA A 49 -4.00 -10.08 1.24
C ALA A 49 -2.67 -10.70 0.80
N TYR A 50 -2.28 -11.83 1.39
CA TYR A 50 -1.08 -12.56 1.00
C TYR A 50 -1.10 -12.97 -0.48
N ALA A 51 -2.21 -13.56 -0.94
CA ALA A 51 -2.35 -13.98 -2.33
C ALA A 51 -2.28 -12.80 -3.30
N PHE A 52 -2.94 -11.68 -2.96
CA PHE A 52 -2.90 -10.45 -3.74
C PHE A 52 -1.47 -9.88 -3.83
N LEU A 53 -0.80 -9.71 -2.70
CA LEU A 53 0.56 -9.15 -2.68
C LEU A 53 1.57 -10.06 -3.39
N LYS A 54 1.43 -11.39 -3.24
CA LYS A 54 2.25 -12.36 -3.95
C LYS A 54 2.06 -12.28 -5.47
N ASP A 55 0.82 -12.12 -5.93
CA ASP A 55 0.50 -11.95 -7.35
C ASP A 55 1.08 -10.63 -7.88
N MET A 56 0.89 -9.51 -7.16
CA MET A 56 1.47 -8.22 -7.51
C MET A 56 3.01 -8.29 -7.56
N GLY A 57 3.63 -8.97 -6.60
CA GLY A 57 5.09 -9.20 -6.59
C GLY A 57 5.56 -10.01 -7.77
N GLY A 58 4.87 -11.08 -8.13
CA GLY A 58 5.18 -11.91 -9.30
C GLY A 58 5.07 -11.16 -10.63
N GLN A 59 4.30 -10.08 -10.66
CA GLN A 59 4.11 -9.20 -11.83
C GLN A 59 4.99 -7.95 -11.81
N GLY A 60 5.82 -7.74 -10.76
CA GLY A 60 6.64 -6.54 -10.59
C GLY A 60 5.83 -5.27 -10.32
N LEU A 61 4.68 -5.42 -9.66
CA LEU A 61 3.75 -4.32 -9.33
C LEU A 61 3.62 -4.07 -7.82
N LEU A 62 4.41 -4.76 -6.99
CA LEU A 62 4.27 -4.68 -5.54
C LEU A 62 4.57 -3.27 -4.97
N ASP A 63 5.47 -2.55 -5.61
CA ASP A 63 5.82 -1.16 -5.29
C ASP A 63 4.73 -0.14 -5.68
N LYS A 64 3.74 -0.57 -6.46
CA LYS A 64 2.64 0.27 -6.96
C LYS A 64 1.32 0.04 -6.23
N VAL A 65 1.31 -0.81 -5.22
CA VAL A 65 0.10 -1.14 -4.48
C VAL A 65 0.30 -0.94 -2.97
N LEU A 66 -0.71 -0.34 -2.36
CA LEU A 66 -0.83 -0.19 -0.92
C LEU A 66 -2.23 -0.68 -0.52
N VAL A 67 -2.30 -1.68 0.33
CA VAL A 67 -3.57 -2.16 0.89
C VAL A 67 -3.76 -1.56 2.27
N VAL A 68 -4.92 -0.99 2.52
CA VAL A 68 -5.27 -0.37 3.80
C VAL A 68 -6.62 -0.89 4.26
N THR A 69 -6.70 -1.35 5.49
CA THR A 69 -7.98 -1.70 6.10
C THR A 69 -8.59 -0.50 6.82
N THR A 70 -9.89 -0.34 6.74
CA THR A 70 -10.64 0.65 7.50
C THR A 70 -11.85 0.01 8.17
N SER A 71 -12.26 0.50 9.32
CA SER A 71 -13.45 0.04 10.04
C SER A 71 -14.28 1.25 10.51
N GLU A 72 -15.59 1.07 10.56
CA GLU A 72 -16.50 2.11 11.07
C GLU A 72 -16.42 2.25 12.60
N PHE A 73 -16.06 1.19 13.31
CA PHE A 73 -16.00 1.14 14.77
C PHE A 73 -14.85 0.25 15.25
N GLY A 74 -14.41 0.51 16.46
CA GLY A 74 -13.56 -0.38 17.24
C GLY A 74 -14.39 -1.25 18.18
N ARG A 75 -13.73 -1.84 19.19
CA ARG A 75 -14.38 -2.69 20.18
C ARG A 75 -14.07 -2.22 21.60
N ARG A 76 -15.07 -2.37 22.49
CA ARG A 76 -14.84 -2.24 23.93
C ARG A 76 -14.01 -3.42 24.43
N VAL A 77 -13.28 -3.20 25.52
CA VAL A 77 -12.43 -4.22 26.14
C VAL A 77 -13.24 -5.31 26.82
N LYS A 78 -14.38 -4.94 27.40
CA LYS A 78 -15.19 -5.87 28.20
C LYS A 78 -16.04 -6.76 27.30
N GLU A 79 -15.94 -8.07 27.52
CA GLU A 79 -16.86 -9.06 26.94
C GLU A 79 -18.30 -8.80 27.44
N ASN A 80 -19.26 -8.93 26.52
CA ASN A 80 -20.67 -8.84 26.81
C ASN A 80 -21.28 -10.23 27.18
N GLY A 81 -22.56 -10.28 27.52
CA GLY A 81 -23.24 -11.50 27.93
C GLY A 81 -23.40 -12.57 26.85
N SER A 82 -22.99 -12.31 25.60
CA SER A 82 -23.14 -13.23 24.46
C SER A 82 -21.78 -13.69 23.91
N VAL A 83 -20.70 -13.57 24.69
CA VAL A 83 -19.33 -13.96 24.29
C VAL A 83 -18.87 -13.15 23.06
N GLY A 84 -19.20 -11.88 23.04
CA GLY A 84 -18.77 -10.87 22.07
C GLY A 84 -18.39 -9.57 22.75
N THR A 85 -18.24 -8.50 22.00
CA THR A 85 -18.00 -7.17 22.55
C THR A 85 -18.90 -6.14 21.89
N ASP A 86 -19.21 -5.06 22.62
CA ASP A 86 -19.92 -3.93 22.06
C ASP A 86 -18.97 -3.06 21.23
N HIS A 87 -19.55 -2.19 20.40
CA HIS A 87 -18.79 -1.20 19.63
C HIS A 87 -17.99 -0.29 20.56
N GLY A 88 -16.77 0.02 20.14
CA GLY A 88 -15.86 0.94 20.79
C GLY A 88 -15.30 1.96 19.81
N THR A 89 -14.42 2.83 20.30
CA THR A 89 -13.88 3.96 19.53
C THR A 89 -12.51 3.67 18.91
N ALA A 90 -11.80 2.64 19.35
CA ALA A 90 -10.46 2.32 18.88
C ALA A 90 -10.36 0.89 18.37
N GLY A 91 -9.55 0.67 17.37
CA GLY A 91 -9.24 -0.62 16.78
C GLY A 91 -7.96 -0.55 15.95
N PRO A 92 -7.40 -1.69 15.55
CA PRO A 92 -6.23 -1.74 14.70
C PRO A 92 -6.57 -1.36 13.24
N THR A 93 -5.62 -0.73 12.58
CA THR A 93 -5.62 -0.57 11.12
C THR A 93 -4.41 -1.33 10.57
N PHE A 94 -4.63 -2.14 9.54
CA PHE A 94 -3.56 -2.87 8.87
C PHE A 94 -3.23 -2.20 7.54
N LEU A 95 -1.93 -2.04 7.30
CA LEU A 95 -1.39 -1.59 6.03
C LEU A 95 -0.47 -2.68 5.48
N TYR A 96 -0.57 -2.95 4.17
CA TYR A 96 0.28 -3.93 3.49
C TYR A 96 0.83 -3.33 2.20
N GLY A 97 2.13 -3.45 1.99
CA GLY A 97 2.84 -2.94 0.81
C GLY A 97 4.35 -2.97 1.02
N SER A 98 5.12 -2.93 -0.07
CA SER A 98 6.59 -2.96 0.00
C SER A 98 7.21 -1.65 0.48
N SER A 99 6.48 -0.54 0.35
CA SER A 99 6.95 0.80 0.76
C SER A 99 6.72 1.11 2.24
N LEU A 100 6.19 0.17 3.00
CA LEU A 100 5.92 0.37 4.43
C LEU A 100 7.15 0.10 5.29
N ARG A 101 7.22 0.77 6.43
CA ARG A 101 8.29 0.56 7.43
C ARG A 101 8.26 -0.83 8.06
N GLY A 102 7.12 -1.55 7.95
CA GLY A 102 6.99 -2.90 8.48
C GLY A 102 7.01 -2.95 10.01
N ASP A 103 6.50 -1.92 10.68
CA ASP A 103 6.56 -1.74 12.12
C ASP A 103 5.16 -1.60 12.73
N ILE A 104 5.07 -1.68 14.05
CA ILE A 104 3.86 -1.36 14.80
C ILE A 104 3.94 0.11 15.20
N ILE A 105 2.98 0.89 14.73
CA ILE A 105 2.88 2.31 15.05
C ILE A 105 1.86 2.50 16.16
N GLY A 106 2.27 3.21 17.20
CA GLY A 106 1.51 3.37 18.44
C GLY A 106 2.05 2.47 19.56
N ASN A 107 1.42 2.56 20.71
CA ASN A 107 1.77 1.80 21.90
C ASN A 107 0.74 0.71 22.16
N GLN A 108 1.13 -0.30 22.92
CA GLN A 108 0.15 -1.27 23.42
C GLN A 108 -0.93 -0.52 24.22
N PRO A 109 -2.23 -0.76 23.94
CA PRO A 109 -3.30 -0.09 24.67
C PRO A 109 -3.22 -0.35 26.17
N ASP A 110 -3.38 0.71 26.96
CA ASP A 110 -3.50 0.59 28.41
C ASP A 110 -4.93 0.19 28.77
N LEU A 111 -5.10 -1.06 29.18
CA LEU A 111 -6.41 -1.61 29.57
C LEU A 111 -6.86 -1.17 30.97
N SER A 112 -6.02 -0.45 31.73
CA SER A 112 -6.37 0.15 33.01
C SER A 112 -6.89 1.60 32.87
N ASP A 113 -6.59 2.26 31.75
CA ASP A 113 -7.03 3.62 31.43
C ASP A 113 -8.14 3.61 30.36
N LEU A 114 -9.33 3.21 30.78
CA LEU A 114 -10.50 3.19 29.91
C LEU A 114 -11.42 4.37 30.17
N SER A 115 -12.06 4.86 29.12
CA SER A 115 -13.15 5.85 29.25
C SER A 115 -14.30 5.30 30.10
N ARG A 116 -15.22 6.19 30.54
CA ARG A 116 -16.45 5.78 31.25
C ARG A 116 -17.28 4.74 30.52
N ALA A 117 -17.22 4.72 29.18
CA ALA A 117 -17.91 3.76 28.33
C ALA A 117 -17.13 2.47 28.11
N GLY A 118 -15.93 2.29 28.71
CA GLY A 118 -15.07 1.13 28.53
C GLY A 118 -14.33 1.11 27.20
N ASN A 119 -14.13 2.28 26.59
CA ASN A 119 -13.35 2.42 25.35
C ASN A 119 -11.87 2.61 25.66
N ILE A 120 -11.04 2.05 24.79
CA ILE A 120 -9.59 2.30 24.74
C ILE A 120 -9.36 3.73 24.24
N SER A 121 -8.34 4.40 24.79
CA SER A 121 -7.90 5.71 24.33
C SER A 121 -7.39 5.63 22.89
N ILE A 122 -7.86 6.54 22.02
CA ILE A 122 -7.42 6.66 20.63
C ILE A 122 -6.01 7.24 20.63
N GLN A 123 -5.07 6.56 20.00
CA GLN A 123 -3.68 7.02 19.87
C GLN A 123 -3.44 7.79 18.56
N HIS A 124 -4.08 7.36 17.51
CA HIS A 124 -4.02 7.99 16.18
C HIS A 124 -5.43 8.17 15.63
N ASP A 125 -5.73 9.35 15.13
CA ASP A 125 -6.96 9.59 14.39
C ASP A 125 -6.85 8.91 13.01
N TYR A 126 -7.91 8.23 12.57
CA TYR A 126 -7.91 7.57 11.25
C TYR A 126 -7.65 8.56 10.09
N ARG A 127 -7.96 9.84 10.30
CA ARG A 127 -7.70 10.91 9.32
C ARG A 127 -6.20 11.20 9.17
N GLN A 128 -5.38 10.91 10.18
CA GLN A 128 -3.92 10.96 10.06
C GLN A 128 -3.41 9.88 9.08
N ILE A 129 -4.03 8.70 9.06
CA ILE A 129 -3.71 7.64 8.08
C ILE A 129 -4.08 8.10 6.67
N TYR A 130 -5.26 8.72 6.51
CA TYR A 130 -5.67 9.27 5.21
C TYR A 130 -4.76 10.42 4.79
N SER A 131 -4.39 11.31 5.72
CA SER A 131 -3.43 12.39 5.48
C SER A 131 -2.09 11.82 4.98
N THR A 132 -1.57 10.79 5.65
CA THR A 132 -0.34 10.09 5.24
C THR A 132 -0.45 9.51 3.83
N ILE A 133 -1.53 8.78 3.53
CA ILE A 133 -1.71 8.18 2.21
C ILE A 133 -1.81 9.26 1.13
N MET A 134 -2.56 10.33 1.38
CA MET A 134 -2.70 11.41 0.43
C MET A 134 -1.39 12.17 0.18
N GLN A 135 -0.61 12.42 1.25
CA GLN A 135 0.68 13.11 1.12
C GLN A 135 1.79 12.18 0.61
N ASP A 136 2.04 11.09 1.32
CA ASP A 136 3.23 10.27 1.13
C ASP A 136 3.06 9.22 0.03
N TRP A 137 1.82 8.79 -0.27
CA TRP A 137 1.55 7.84 -1.34
C TRP A 137 1.07 8.50 -2.63
N PHE A 138 0.19 9.49 -2.55
CA PHE A 138 -0.32 10.20 -3.73
C PHE A 138 0.42 11.51 -4.04
N GLY A 139 1.30 11.99 -3.17
CA GLY A 139 2.09 13.21 -3.39
C GLY A 139 1.28 14.49 -3.35
N LEU A 140 0.12 14.50 -2.67
CA LEU A 140 -0.68 15.72 -2.54
C LEU A 140 -0.03 16.69 -1.53
N SER A 141 -0.15 17.98 -1.80
CA SER A 141 0.33 19.00 -0.85
C SER A 141 -0.49 19.01 0.44
N VAL A 142 0.13 19.42 1.54
CA VAL A 142 -0.53 19.58 2.86
C VAL A 142 -1.78 20.47 2.74
N ASP A 143 -1.70 21.56 1.98
CA ASP A 143 -2.82 22.47 1.77
C ASP A 143 -4.00 21.78 1.08
N THR A 144 -3.73 20.96 0.06
CA THR A 144 -4.76 20.18 -0.64
C THR A 144 -5.39 19.16 0.30
N VAL A 145 -4.58 18.44 1.08
CA VAL A 145 -5.07 17.44 2.05
C VAL A 145 -5.91 18.11 3.13
N THR A 146 -5.49 19.27 3.65
CA THR A 146 -6.23 20.06 4.63
C THR A 146 -7.61 20.49 4.09
N GLN A 147 -7.67 20.90 2.81
CA GLN A 147 -8.95 21.22 2.15
C GLN A 147 -9.86 20.00 2.01
N ILE A 148 -9.31 18.83 1.70
CA ILE A 148 -10.09 17.59 1.54
C ILE A 148 -10.62 17.08 2.88
N LEU A 149 -9.81 17.14 3.93
CA LEU A 149 -10.17 16.66 5.27
C LEU A 149 -10.87 17.72 6.13
N GLU A 150 -11.00 18.94 5.63
CA GLU A 150 -11.57 20.12 6.31
C GLU A 150 -10.80 20.56 7.57
N GLU A 151 -9.68 19.88 7.87
CA GLU A 151 -8.81 20.14 9.01
C GLU A 151 -7.40 19.58 8.72
N SER A 152 -6.39 20.13 9.41
CA SER A 152 -5.00 19.64 9.29
C SER A 152 -4.76 18.43 10.20
N TYR A 153 -4.28 17.35 9.63
CA TYR A 153 -3.87 16.14 10.34
C TYR A 153 -2.43 15.80 9.98
N ASP A 154 -1.59 15.73 11.00
CA ASP A 154 -0.19 15.34 10.81
C ASP A 154 -0.10 13.92 10.24
N ALA A 155 0.75 13.74 9.23
CA ALA A 155 1.02 12.44 8.67
C ALA A 155 1.75 11.54 9.70
N ILE A 156 1.43 10.25 9.70
CA ILE A 156 2.09 9.24 10.52
C ILE A 156 3.20 8.61 9.68
N PRO A 157 4.45 8.49 10.18
CA PRO A 157 5.58 8.00 9.39
C PRO A 157 5.53 6.47 9.19
N VAL A 158 4.53 5.99 8.43
CA VAL A 158 4.33 4.57 8.12
C VAL A 158 4.93 4.18 6.77
N ILE A 159 5.19 5.15 5.88
CA ILE A 159 5.78 4.93 4.55
C ILE A 159 7.27 5.25 4.62
N ASN A 160 8.13 4.29 4.24
CA ASN A 160 9.59 4.42 4.32
C ASN A 160 10.18 5.38 3.30
N ASP A 161 9.58 5.38 2.13
CA ASP A 161 9.97 6.22 1.01
C ASP A 161 8.68 6.95 0.61
N PRO A 162 8.34 8.04 1.34
CA PRO A 162 7.22 8.86 0.89
C PRO A 162 7.53 9.17 -0.56
N LEU A 163 6.56 8.94 -1.44
CA LEU A 163 6.69 9.31 -2.83
C LEU A 163 7.11 10.77 -2.84
N THR A 164 8.45 11.00 -2.76
CA THR A 164 8.98 12.30 -3.09
C THR A 164 8.35 12.63 -4.43
N THR A 165 7.99 13.88 -4.64
CA THR A 165 7.28 14.43 -5.82
C THR A 165 7.79 13.95 -7.19
N ASP A 166 8.66 12.96 -7.21
CA ASP A 166 9.25 12.26 -8.34
C ASP A 166 8.52 10.97 -8.78
N HIS A 167 7.39 10.57 -8.16
CA HIS A 167 6.41 9.77 -8.90
C HIS A 167 5.57 10.74 -9.73
N PRO A 168 5.98 11.02 -10.96
CA PRO A 168 5.23 11.93 -11.78
C PRO A 168 3.92 11.24 -12.15
N THR A 169 2.80 11.79 -11.69
CA THR A 169 1.53 11.69 -12.41
C THR A 169 1.65 12.32 -13.80
N ALA A 170 2.78 12.98 -14.08
CA ALA A 170 3.11 13.53 -15.37
C ALA A 170 3.85 12.49 -16.22
N ILE A 171 3.34 12.25 -17.42
CA ILE A 171 4.07 11.53 -18.47
C ILE A 171 5.47 12.16 -18.58
N PRO A 172 6.56 11.36 -18.55
CA PRO A 172 7.90 11.90 -18.71
C PRO A 172 7.99 12.81 -19.91
N SER A 173 8.64 13.97 -19.77
CA SER A 173 8.80 14.94 -20.86
C SER A 173 9.91 14.56 -21.82
N GLU A 174 10.84 13.70 -21.40
CA GLU A 174 11.99 13.26 -22.17
C GLU A 174 12.32 11.78 -21.96
N PHE A 175 13.10 11.20 -22.88
CA PHE A 175 13.67 9.88 -22.67
C PHE A 175 14.82 9.98 -21.68
N LYS A 176 14.80 9.16 -20.61
CA LYS A 176 15.84 9.16 -19.59
C LYS A 176 16.21 7.75 -19.18
N LEU A 177 17.48 7.50 -19.00
CA LEU A 177 18.05 6.28 -18.44
C LEU A 177 18.70 6.62 -17.10
N HIS A 178 18.26 5.93 -16.06
CA HIS A 178 18.86 6.09 -14.72
C HIS A 178 20.05 5.13 -14.53
N PRO A 179 20.97 5.46 -13.61
CA PRO A 179 22.03 4.53 -13.22
C PRO A 179 21.45 3.21 -12.73
N ALA A 180 22.08 2.10 -13.13
CA ALA A 180 21.70 0.79 -12.59
C ALA A 180 21.95 0.73 -11.08
N PHE A 181 21.00 0.14 -10.32
CA PHE A 181 21.10 0.05 -8.87
C PHE A 181 20.70 -1.38 -8.41
N PRO A 182 21.40 -1.95 -7.41
CA PRO A 182 22.66 -1.45 -6.84
C PRO A 182 23.83 -1.49 -7.83
N ASN A 183 24.85 -0.64 -7.62
CA ASN A 183 26.09 -0.68 -8.35
C ASN A 183 27.25 -0.41 -7.37
N PRO A 184 28.12 -1.40 -7.02
CA PRO A 184 28.19 -2.76 -7.59
C PRO A 184 26.96 -3.60 -7.30
N PHE A 185 26.64 -4.54 -8.20
CA PHE A 185 25.50 -5.45 -8.09
C PHE A 185 25.94 -6.88 -7.67
N ASN A 186 25.02 -7.60 -6.99
CA ASN A 186 25.22 -9.01 -6.64
C ASN A 186 23.86 -9.68 -6.30
N PRO A 187 23.36 -10.62 -7.08
CA PRO A 187 23.71 -10.96 -8.46
C PRO A 187 22.92 -10.15 -9.52
N THR A 188 22.00 -9.26 -9.11
CA THR A 188 21.10 -8.51 -10.00
C THR A 188 21.22 -7.00 -9.81
N ALA A 189 20.90 -6.25 -10.86
CA ALA A 189 20.72 -4.81 -10.80
C ALA A 189 19.46 -4.42 -11.56
N GLU A 190 18.77 -3.39 -11.07
CA GLU A 190 17.62 -2.78 -11.72
C GLU A 190 18.08 -1.64 -12.65
N ILE A 191 17.58 -1.64 -13.88
CA ILE A 191 17.77 -0.59 -14.88
C ILE A 191 16.46 0.18 -15.01
N ARG A 192 16.41 1.44 -14.57
CA ARG A 192 15.22 2.30 -14.65
C ARG A 192 15.34 3.25 -15.83
N PHE A 193 14.21 3.47 -16.52
CA PHE A 193 14.16 4.36 -17.67
C PHE A 193 12.78 5.00 -17.84
N GLU A 194 12.76 6.17 -18.48
CA GLU A 194 11.56 6.99 -18.70
C GLU A 194 11.26 7.09 -20.20
N ILE A 195 9.98 6.99 -20.54
CA ILE A 195 9.50 7.04 -21.93
C ILE A 195 8.43 8.14 -22.05
N PRO A 196 8.66 9.25 -22.76
CA PRO A 196 7.68 10.33 -22.94
C PRO A 196 6.53 9.97 -23.88
N LYS A 197 6.73 9.04 -24.77
CA LYS A 197 5.70 8.51 -25.69
C LYS A 197 5.93 7.04 -25.97
N GLY A 198 4.85 6.29 -26.15
CA GLY A 198 4.92 4.86 -26.44
C GLY A 198 5.96 4.52 -27.52
N SER A 199 6.88 3.60 -27.20
CA SER A 199 8.05 3.30 -28.03
C SER A 199 8.46 1.83 -27.92
N GLN A 200 9.13 1.32 -28.96
CA GLN A 200 9.83 0.04 -28.89
C GLN A 200 11.10 0.19 -28.06
N VAL A 201 11.26 -0.67 -27.05
CA VAL A 201 12.38 -0.61 -26.13
C VAL A 201 13.28 -1.83 -26.27
N LYS A 202 14.57 -1.58 -26.36
CA LYS A 202 15.62 -2.58 -26.33
C LYS A 202 16.72 -2.15 -25.37
N ILE A 203 17.08 -3.02 -24.44
CA ILE A 203 18.22 -2.82 -23.55
C ILE A 203 19.44 -3.53 -24.13
N THR A 204 20.57 -2.84 -24.17
CA THR A 204 21.84 -3.40 -24.58
C THR A 204 22.90 -3.00 -23.53
N VAL A 205 23.58 -3.99 -22.99
CA VAL A 205 24.65 -3.80 -22.00
C VAL A 205 26.00 -4.08 -22.68
N TYR A 206 26.93 -3.19 -22.49
CA TYR A 206 28.29 -3.26 -23.00
C TYR A 206 29.29 -3.44 -21.85
N ASN A 207 30.37 -4.14 -22.09
CA ASN A 207 31.51 -4.11 -21.18
C ASN A 207 32.37 -2.84 -21.44
N ILE A 208 33.40 -2.66 -20.62
CA ILE A 208 34.31 -1.48 -20.71
C ILE A 208 35.08 -1.39 -22.04
N THR A 209 35.13 -2.48 -22.83
CA THR A 209 35.75 -2.48 -24.16
C THR A 209 34.74 -2.26 -25.29
N GLY A 210 33.48 -1.94 -24.98
CA GLY A 210 32.40 -1.70 -25.94
C GLY A 210 31.78 -2.94 -26.55
N ARG A 211 32.13 -4.14 -26.07
CA ARG A 211 31.53 -5.39 -26.54
C ARG A 211 30.17 -5.60 -25.86
N ILE A 212 29.17 -5.99 -26.63
CA ILE A 212 27.84 -6.36 -26.13
C ILE A 212 27.97 -7.64 -25.26
N VAL A 213 27.51 -7.54 -24.02
CA VAL A 213 27.45 -8.66 -23.05
C VAL A 213 26.02 -9.13 -22.80
N MET A 214 25.04 -8.26 -23.01
CA MET A 214 23.62 -8.60 -22.94
C MET A 214 22.81 -7.76 -23.90
N GLN A 215 21.78 -8.35 -24.49
CA GLN A 215 20.78 -7.64 -25.28
C GLN A 215 19.39 -8.24 -24.99
N LYS A 216 18.45 -7.38 -24.64
CA LYS A 216 17.06 -7.76 -24.35
C LYS A 216 16.11 -6.85 -25.10
N ASN A 217 15.21 -7.42 -25.88
CA ASN A 217 14.11 -6.68 -26.49
C ASN A 217 12.91 -6.73 -25.54
N LEU A 218 12.45 -5.57 -25.06
CA LEU A 218 11.31 -5.44 -24.14
C LEU A 218 9.99 -5.19 -24.89
N GLY A 219 10.03 -5.10 -26.22
CA GLY A 219 8.88 -4.82 -27.03
C GLY A 219 8.37 -3.39 -26.92
N PHE A 220 7.10 -3.18 -27.28
CA PHE A 220 6.45 -1.88 -27.12
C PHE A 220 6.17 -1.60 -25.65
N LYS A 221 6.54 -0.39 -25.18
CA LYS A 221 6.22 0.14 -23.87
C LYS A 221 5.43 1.43 -24.02
N PRO A 222 4.34 1.65 -23.26
CA PRO A 222 3.62 2.92 -23.25
C PRO A 222 4.49 4.04 -22.68
N SER A 223 4.03 5.29 -22.77
CA SER A 223 4.62 6.40 -22.04
C SER A 223 4.56 6.14 -20.54
N GLY A 224 5.63 6.51 -19.80
CA GLY A 224 5.72 6.28 -18.35
C GLY A 224 7.10 5.89 -17.88
N PHE A 225 7.16 5.48 -16.62
CA PHE A 225 8.36 4.99 -15.94
C PHE A 225 8.41 3.46 -16.02
N HIS A 226 9.58 2.93 -16.33
CA HIS A 226 9.79 1.49 -16.53
C HIS A 226 11.07 1.03 -15.86
N SER A 227 11.09 -0.26 -15.48
CA SER A 227 12.29 -0.91 -15.00
C SER A 227 12.50 -2.29 -15.62
N TYR A 228 13.74 -2.77 -15.54
CA TYR A 228 14.16 -4.10 -15.95
C TYR A 228 15.23 -4.61 -14.99
N ILE A 229 15.07 -5.83 -14.47
CA ILE A 229 16.01 -6.50 -13.56
C ILE A 229 16.73 -7.64 -14.28
#